data_1f10a4e4e6777d91081d62afbf7a32dc
#
_entry.id   1f10a4e4e6777d91081d62afbf7a32dc
#
_cell.length_a   1.000
_cell.length_b   1.000
_cell.length_c   1.000
_cell.angle_alpha   90.00
_cell.angle_beta   90.00
_cell.angle_gamma   90.00
#
_symmetry.space_group_name_H-M   'P 1'
#
loop_
_entity.id
_entity.type
_entity.pdbx_description
1 polymer ?
#
loop_
_entity_poly.entity_id
_entity_poly.type
_entity_poly.pdbx_seq_one_letter_code
_entity_poly.pdbx_strand_id
1 'polypeptide(L)'
;MSSLIIGEVKMKFLRLLCIGLASVSFSLSAYAEDLRVGLKSEPSSIDPHYHNLGPNNGFSKHIFGALVGSDENQQHFPDLAVSWKPIDDTTWEFKLRQGVKWHDGSSFTADDVLFTVERAQNVPNSPSSFVTYLKGKTFSKVDDHTVHVKTAAPYPLMPNDLTTVKIISAKAGKDASTEDYNSGKATIGTGPYKFVEWVPGDRIVLTRNDSYYGKKAVFDNVIMKPIKSGPARISALLAGDVDFIDSVPPLDVARLKQDDKLQLSSGPSNRVIYLHMDQFREASPHVQAKDGGAIKNPLMDVRVRKAISHAINRDAIVARVMEGVAVKAGQLLPAGFHGVSEKMTPDAYDPDAAKKLMADAGYGDGFKMTVHGPNDRYINDAKIAEALAQMLTRVGIDASVETMPKSVYFKRAS
;
A
#
# COMPACT_ATOMS: atom_id res chain seq x y z
N MET A 1 79.03 -39.36 -11.47
CA MET A 1 77.93 -40.18 -10.90
C MET A 1 77.26 -39.41 -9.83
N SER A 2 76.28 -38.56 -10.19
CA SER A 2 75.36 -37.86 -9.23
C SER A 2 74.36 -36.97 -10.00
N SER A 3 73.43 -37.58 -10.75
CA SER A 3 72.36 -36.80 -11.38
C SER A 3 71.09 -37.59 -11.74
N LEU A 4 70.71 -38.59 -10.92
CA LEU A 4 69.56 -39.44 -11.28
C LEU A 4 68.60 -39.72 -10.11
N ILE A 5 68.64 -38.97 -9.00
CA ILE A 5 67.76 -39.23 -7.85
C ILE A 5 66.75 -38.04 -7.58
N ILE A 6 66.87 -36.89 -8.27
CA ILE A 6 66.05 -35.74 -8.00
C ILE A 6 64.74 -35.73 -8.83
N GLY A 7 64.59 -36.52 -9.88
CA GLY A 7 63.46 -36.56 -10.77
C GLY A 7 62.21 -37.29 -10.23
N GLU A 8 62.39 -38.38 -9.50
CA GLU A 8 61.27 -39.23 -9.10
C GLU A 8 60.48 -38.72 -7.84
N VAL A 9 61.18 -38.02 -6.94
CA VAL A 9 60.56 -37.49 -5.73
C VAL A 9 59.64 -36.28 -6.03
N LYS A 10 60.03 -35.44 -7.00
CA LYS A 10 59.20 -34.29 -7.42
C LYS A 10 57.93 -34.73 -8.17
N MET A 11 57.99 -35.82 -8.91
CA MET A 11 56.84 -36.30 -9.67
C MET A 11 55.77 -36.97 -8.78
N LYS A 12 56.20 -37.63 -7.69
CA LYS A 12 55.28 -38.22 -6.71
C LYS A 12 54.62 -37.18 -5.85
N PHE A 13 55.32 -36.09 -5.48
CA PHE A 13 54.72 -34.96 -4.75
C PHE A 13 53.71 -34.17 -5.59
N LEU A 14 53.97 -33.98 -6.89
CA LEU A 14 53.05 -33.26 -7.79
C LEU A 14 51.78 -34.07 -8.07
N ARG A 15 51.86 -35.41 -8.12
CA ARG A 15 50.67 -36.28 -8.29
C ARG A 15 49.81 -36.35 -7.01
N LEU A 16 50.41 -36.29 -5.82
CA LEU A 16 49.64 -36.19 -4.56
C LEU A 16 49.01 -34.81 -4.38
N LEU A 17 49.62 -33.72 -4.88
CA LEU A 17 49.03 -32.38 -4.82
C LEU A 17 47.84 -32.22 -5.79
N CYS A 18 47.89 -32.87 -6.96
CA CYS A 18 46.75 -32.84 -7.91
C CYS A 18 45.57 -33.72 -7.49
N ILE A 19 45.77 -34.76 -6.68
CA ILE A 19 44.69 -35.61 -6.15
C ILE A 19 44.03 -34.94 -4.91
N GLY A 20 44.78 -34.10 -4.17
CA GLY A 20 44.24 -33.32 -3.04
C GLY A 20 43.39 -32.09 -3.45
N LEU A 21 43.54 -31.57 -4.68
CA LEU A 21 42.74 -30.43 -5.17
C LEU A 21 41.42 -30.83 -5.87
N ALA A 22 41.22 -32.12 -6.15
CA ALA A 22 40.02 -32.58 -6.87
C ALA A 22 38.85 -32.97 -5.96
N SER A 23 38.98 -32.82 -4.66
CA SER A 23 37.91 -33.20 -3.70
C SER A 23 37.47 -32.12 -2.73
N VAL A 24 37.83 -30.85 -2.96
CA VAL A 24 37.12 -29.73 -2.39
C VAL A 24 36.04 -29.30 -3.39
N SER A 25 35.06 -30.16 -3.57
CA SER A 25 33.76 -29.74 -3.99
C SER A 25 33.29 -28.77 -2.91
N PHE A 26 33.51 -27.47 -3.11
CA PHE A 26 32.72 -26.46 -2.44
C PHE A 26 31.26 -26.74 -2.82
N SER A 27 30.60 -27.54 -2.01
CA SER A 27 29.16 -27.43 -1.85
C SER A 27 28.97 -26.01 -1.38
N LEU A 28 28.77 -25.06 -2.31
CA LEU A 28 28.06 -23.84 -2.05
C LEU A 28 26.71 -24.33 -1.55
N SER A 29 26.62 -24.60 -0.25
CA SER A 29 25.35 -24.63 0.44
C SER A 29 24.74 -23.28 0.10
N ALA A 30 23.77 -23.29 -0.79
CA ALA A 30 22.87 -22.15 -0.94
C ALA A 30 22.32 -21.94 0.48
N TYR A 31 22.93 -21.04 1.23
CA TYR A 31 22.34 -20.60 2.48
C TYR A 31 20.96 -20.08 2.12
N ALA A 32 19.94 -20.68 2.70
CA ALA A 32 18.61 -20.14 2.68
C ALA A 32 18.73 -18.70 3.20
N GLU A 33 18.52 -17.71 2.32
CA GLU A 33 18.56 -16.32 2.74
C GLU A 33 17.19 -15.95 3.26
N ASP A 34 17.11 -15.72 4.56
CA ASP A 34 15.93 -15.17 5.21
C ASP A 34 15.93 -13.65 5.04
N LEU A 35 14.78 -13.08 4.68
CA LEU A 35 14.56 -11.65 4.68
C LEU A 35 13.79 -11.26 5.94
N ARG A 36 14.38 -10.45 6.81
CA ARG A 36 13.75 -9.90 8.01
C ARG A 36 13.25 -8.48 7.73
N VAL A 37 11.94 -8.28 7.88
CA VAL A 37 11.26 -7.02 7.53
C VAL A 37 10.68 -6.36 8.77
N GLY A 38 11.11 -5.13 9.08
CA GLY A 38 10.50 -4.30 10.12
C GLY A 38 9.33 -3.49 9.58
N LEU A 39 8.10 -3.80 9.99
CA LEU A 39 6.88 -3.14 9.54
C LEU A 39 6.41 -2.06 10.52
N LYS A 40 6.00 -0.88 10.02
CA LYS A 40 5.29 0.12 10.82
C LYS A 40 3.96 -0.42 11.37
N SER A 41 3.28 -1.24 10.60
CA SER A 41 1.96 -1.76 10.96
C SER A 41 1.78 -3.16 10.38
N GLU A 42 1.43 -4.11 11.22
CA GLU A 42 1.02 -5.45 10.78
C GLU A 42 -0.41 -5.42 10.18
N PRO A 43 -0.78 -6.43 9.37
CA PRO A 43 -2.18 -6.62 8.97
C PRO A 43 -3.05 -6.93 10.19
N SER A 44 -4.30 -6.50 10.17
CA SER A 44 -5.27 -6.78 11.24
C SER A 44 -5.90 -8.17 11.13
N SER A 45 -5.66 -8.87 10.03
CA SER A 45 -6.09 -10.24 9.74
C SER A 45 -5.30 -10.78 8.55
N ILE A 46 -5.09 -12.08 8.50
CA ILE A 46 -4.50 -12.80 7.37
C ILE A 46 -5.56 -13.09 6.29
N ASP A 47 -6.84 -13.06 6.63
CA ASP A 47 -7.95 -13.18 5.68
C ASP A 47 -7.90 -12.05 4.65
N PRO A 48 -7.69 -12.36 3.34
CA PRO A 48 -7.51 -11.34 2.32
C PRO A 48 -8.76 -10.51 2.03
N HIS A 49 -9.94 -10.92 2.52
CA HIS A 49 -11.21 -10.24 2.30
C HIS A 49 -11.79 -9.59 3.57
N TYR A 50 -11.15 -9.77 4.73
CA TYR A 50 -11.69 -9.24 5.99
C TYR A 50 -11.58 -7.71 6.10
N HIS A 51 -10.45 -7.13 5.68
CA HIS A 51 -10.22 -5.70 5.89
C HIS A 51 -9.52 -5.06 4.67
N ASN A 52 -10.26 -4.29 3.90
CA ASN A 52 -9.71 -3.49 2.81
C ASN A 52 -8.88 -2.32 3.36
N LEU A 53 -7.69 -2.61 3.83
CA LEU A 53 -6.76 -1.66 4.44
C LEU A 53 -5.34 -1.87 3.89
N GLY A 54 -4.56 -0.78 3.75
CA GLY A 54 -3.22 -0.82 3.15
C GLY A 54 -2.29 -1.93 3.66
N PRO A 55 -2.06 -2.10 4.98
CA PRO A 55 -1.24 -3.20 5.50
C PRO A 55 -1.76 -4.59 5.13
N ASN A 56 -3.09 -4.81 5.17
CA ASN A 56 -3.72 -6.08 4.80
C ASN A 56 -3.56 -6.36 3.30
N ASN A 57 -3.85 -5.35 2.45
CA ASN A 57 -3.73 -5.47 0.99
C ASN A 57 -2.27 -5.66 0.56
N GLY A 58 -1.32 -5.00 1.21
CA GLY A 58 0.12 -5.18 0.96
C GLY A 58 0.58 -6.58 1.34
N PHE A 59 0.21 -7.06 2.53
CA PHE A 59 0.56 -8.39 3.00
C PHE A 59 -0.04 -9.49 2.11
N SER A 60 -1.32 -9.39 1.77
CA SER A 60 -2.02 -10.44 0.99
C SER A 60 -1.41 -10.68 -0.39
N LYS A 61 -0.72 -9.69 -0.99
CA LYS A 61 0.00 -9.85 -2.29
C LYS A 61 1.11 -10.91 -2.25
N HIS A 62 1.65 -11.21 -1.07
CA HIS A 62 2.69 -12.23 -0.95
C HIS A 62 2.12 -13.65 -1.07
N ILE A 63 0.87 -13.85 -0.68
CA ILE A 63 0.23 -15.18 -0.56
C ILE A 63 -0.77 -15.41 -1.69
N PHE A 64 -1.54 -14.38 -2.09
CA PHE A 64 -2.67 -14.52 -3.01
C PHE A 64 -2.46 -13.68 -4.28
N GLY A 65 -2.75 -14.27 -5.44
CA GLY A 65 -2.86 -13.55 -6.71
C GLY A 65 -4.16 -12.77 -6.82
N ALA A 66 -4.22 -11.89 -7.82
CA ALA A 66 -5.43 -11.21 -8.27
C ALA A 66 -5.70 -11.56 -9.75
N LEU A 67 -6.85 -11.21 -10.31
CA LEU A 67 -7.04 -11.38 -11.76
C LEU A 67 -6.08 -10.49 -12.55
N VAL A 68 -5.95 -9.24 -12.13
CA VAL A 68 -5.07 -8.25 -12.73
C VAL A 68 -4.00 -7.84 -11.71
N GLY A 69 -2.75 -7.83 -12.10
CA GLY A 69 -1.66 -7.28 -11.29
C GLY A 69 -1.58 -5.75 -11.44
N SER A 70 -0.94 -5.11 -10.46
CA SER A 70 -0.70 -3.67 -10.46
C SER A 70 0.69 -3.40 -9.89
N ASP A 71 1.51 -2.64 -10.63
CA ASP A 71 2.84 -2.20 -10.22
C ASP A 71 2.77 -0.97 -9.28
N GLU A 72 3.93 -0.42 -8.93
CA GLU A 72 4.06 0.75 -8.06
C GLU A 72 3.50 2.04 -8.68
N ASN A 73 3.38 2.10 -10.01
CA ASN A 73 2.79 3.21 -10.77
C ASN A 73 1.33 2.97 -11.13
N GLN A 74 0.69 1.93 -10.54
CA GLN A 74 -0.68 1.49 -10.82
C GLN A 74 -0.90 1.05 -12.27
N GLN A 75 0.18 0.69 -13.00
CA GLN A 75 0.05 0.12 -14.33
C GLN A 75 -0.36 -1.35 -14.22
N HIS A 76 -1.32 -1.75 -15.05
CA HIS A 76 -1.86 -3.10 -15.03
C HIS A 76 -0.94 -4.08 -15.76
N PHE A 77 -0.76 -5.25 -15.19
CA PHE A 77 -0.05 -6.36 -15.83
C PHE A 77 -0.79 -7.70 -15.62
N PRO A 78 -0.57 -8.71 -16.49
CA PRO A 78 -1.16 -10.04 -16.35
C PRO A 78 -0.72 -10.74 -15.05
N ASP A 79 -1.71 -11.14 -14.23
CA ASP A 79 -1.48 -11.99 -13.06
C ASP A 79 -2.22 -13.33 -13.23
N LEU A 80 -3.30 -13.62 -12.52
CA LEU A 80 -4.10 -14.84 -12.72
C LEU A 80 -4.94 -14.79 -14.02
N ALA A 81 -5.28 -13.61 -14.53
CA ALA A 81 -5.71 -13.45 -15.91
C ALA A 81 -4.52 -13.06 -16.80
N VAL A 82 -4.37 -13.76 -17.92
CA VAL A 82 -3.30 -13.49 -18.91
C VAL A 82 -3.71 -12.40 -19.90
N SER A 83 -5.00 -12.16 -20.07
CA SER A 83 -5.55 -11.08 -20.88
C SER A 83 -6.98 -10.74 -20.47
N TRP A 84 -7.40 -9.52 -20.78
CA TRP A 84 -8.77 -9.03 -20.60
C TRP A 84 -9.11 -8.01 -21.66
N LYS A 85 -10.37 -8.00 -22.07
CA LYS A 85 -10.90 -7.06 -23.06
C LYS A 85 -12.40 -6.91 -22.92
N PRO A 86 -13.01 -5.78 -23.28
CA PRO A 86 -14.43 -5.69 -23.48
C PRO A 86 -14.81 -6.52 -24.74
N ILE A 87 -15.86 -7.29 -24.67
CA ILE A 87 -16.43 -8.05 -25.78
C ILE A 87 -17.74 -7.40 -26.30
N ASP A 88 -18.34 -6.58 -25.46
CA ASP A 88 -19.39 -5.60 -25.79
C ASP A 88 -19.32 -4.43 -24.80
N ASP A 89 -20.23 -3.47 -24.93
CA ASP A 89 -20.22 -2.23 -24.11
C ASP A 89 -20.32 -2.49 -22.61
N THR A 90 -20.88 -3.61 -22.17
CA THR A 90 -21.17 -3.93 -20.76
C THR A 90 -20.50 -5.20 -20.27
N THR A 91 -19.82 -5.94 -21.14
CA THR A 91 -19.24 -7.24 -20.79
C THR A 91 -17.75 -7.27 -21.07
N TRP A 92 -16.98 -7.66 -20.05
CA TRP A 92 -15.55 -7.93 -20.14
C TRP A 92 -15.29 -9.43 -20.15
N GLU A 93 -14.36 -9.89 -20.99
CA GLU A 93 -13.82 -11.25 -20.98
C GLU A 93 -12.45 -11.25 -20.31
N PHE A 94 -12.23 -12.18 -19.37
CA PHE A 94 -10.94 -12.46 -18.73
C PHE A 94 -10.51 -13.89 -19.08
N LYS A 95 -9.35 -14.04 -19.72
CA LYS A 95 -8.71 -15.34 -19.97
C LYS A 95 -7.79 -15.67 -18.82
N LEU A 96 -8.05 -16.76 -18.12
CA LEU A 96 -7.30 -17.16 -16.94
C LEU A 96 -6.03 -17.93 -17.32
N ARG A 97 -4.99 -17.79 -16.50
CA ARG A 97 -3.73 -18.50 -16.65
C ARG A 97 -3.93 -19.98 -16.41
N GLN A 98 -3.50 -20.81 -17.37
CA GLN A 98 -3.55 -22.26 -17.26
C GLN A 98 -2.35 -22.80 -16.46
N GLY A 99 -2.52 -23.95 -15.82
CA GLY A 99 -1.47 -24.66 -15.10
C GLY A 99 -1.09 -24.07 -13.74
N VAL A 100 -1.77 -23.00 -13.29
CA VAL A 100 -1.55 -22.43 -11.94
C VAL A 100 -1.97 -23.45 -10.87
N LYS A 101 -1.12 -23.58 -9.85
CA LYS A 101 -1.39 -24.43 -8.69
C LYS A 101 -1.55 -23.61 -7.44
N TRP A 102 -2.53 -23.97 -6.63
CA TRP A 102 -2.64 -23.51 -5.26
C TRP A 102 -1.48 -24.05 -4.42
N HIS A 103 -1.23 -23.45 -3.26
CA HIS A 103 -0.16 -23.89 -2.35
C HIS A 103 -0.30 -25.36 -1.89
N ASP A 104 -1.51 -25.91 -1.93
CA ASP A 104 -1.82 -27.33 -1.65
C ASP A 104 -1.68 -28.25 -2.88
N GLY A 105 -1.26 -27.73 -4.04
CA GLY A 105 -1.06 -28.45 -5.29
C GLY A 105 -2.34 -28.62 -6.14
N SER A 106 -3.50 -28.25 -5.66
CA SER A 106 -4.75 -28.27 -6.45
C SER A 106 -4.72 -27.23 -7.59
N SER A 107 -5.56 -27.39 -8.60
CA SER A 107 -5.56 -26.50 -9.78
C SER A 107 -6.44 -25.29 -9.56
N PHE A 108 -6.01 -24.14 -10.04
CA PHE A 108 -6.80 -22.91 -10.13
C PHE A 108 -7.70 -22.95 -11.36
N THR A 109 -8.96 -22.55 -11.20
CA THR A 109 -9.97 -22.48 -12.27
C THR A 109 -10.91 -21.29 -12.09
N ALA A 110 -11.83 -21.11 -13.04
CA ALA A 110 -12.88 -20.09 -12.98
C ALA A 110 -13.83 -20.27 -11.77
N ASP A 111 -13.98 -21.48 -11.24
CA ASP A 111 -14.80 -21.73 -10.05
C ASP A 111 -14.25 -21.01 -8.82
N ASP A 112 -12.92 -20.92 -8.69
CA ASP A 112 -12.28 -20.16 -7.62
C ASP A 112 -12.56 -18.65 -7.73
N VAL A 113 -12.65 -18.12 -8.97
CA VAL A 113 -13.00 -16.72 -9.21
C VAL A 113 -14.43 -16.44 -8.77
N LEU A 114 -15.38 -17.29 -9.17
CA LEU A 114 -16.79 -17.13 -8.80
C LEU A 114 -16.98 -17.23 -7.28
N PHE A 115 -16.35 -18.22 -6.65
CA PHE A 115 -16.35 -18.39 -5.20
C PHE A 115 -15.77 -17.15 -4.48
N THR A 116 -14.65 -16.63 -4.99
CA THR A 116 -14.00 -15.43 -4.45
C THR A 116 -14.96 -14.24 -4.45
N VAL A 117 -15.63 -13.98 -5.57
CA VAL A 117 -16.52 -12.84 -5.73
C VAL A 117 -17.69 -12.91 -4.76
N GLU A 118 -18.27 -14.08 -4.57
CA GLU A 118 -19.34 -14.30 -3.60
C GLU A 118 -18.86 -14.05 -2.17
N ARG A 119 -17.75 -14.67 -1.77
CA ARG A 119 -17.21 -14.55 -0.43
C ARG A 119 -16.76 -13.14 -0.09
N ALA A 120 -16.02 -12.47 -0.98
CA ALA A 120 -15.43 -11.17 -0.71
C ALA A 120 -16.46 -10.07 -0.41
N GLN A 121 -17.70 -10.24 -0.86
CA GLN A 121 -18.81 -9.33 -0.57
C GLN A 121 -19.49 -9.62 0.77
N ASN A 122 -19.33 -10.84 1.32
CA ASN A 122 -20.14 -11.36 2.43
C ASN A 122 -19.30 -11.77 3.66
N VAL A 123 -18.09 -11.22 3.85
CA VAL A 123 -17.28 -11.54 5.04
C VAL A 123 -17.91 -10.95 6.29
N PRO A 124 -18.28 -11.76 7.28
CA PRO A 124 -18.90 -11.28 8.50
C PRO A 124 -17.99 -10.32 9.29
N ASN A 125 -18.57 -9.28 9.89
CA ASN A 125 -17.88 -8.31 10.72
C ASN A 125 -16.69 -7.59 10.04
N SER A 126 -16.64 -7.58 8.71
CA SER A 126 -15.63 -6.84 7.97
C SER A 126 -15.70 -5.35 8.29
N PRO A 127 -14.64 -4.72 8.79
CA PRO A 127 -14.64 -3.28 9.10
C PRO A 127 -14.54 -2.42 7.83
N SER A 128 -14.12 -3.00 6.70
CA SER A 128 -14.05 -2.34 5.39
C SER A 128 -14.13 -3.38 4.29
N SER A 129 -15.30 -3.52 3.70
CA SER A 129 -15.66 -4.58 2.74
C SER A 129 -15.07 -4.33 1.34
N PHE A 130 -14.84 -5.43 0.61
CA PHE A 130 -14.49 -5.44 -0.81
C PHE A 130 -15.70 -5.29 -1.76
N VAL A 131 -16.91 -5.16 -1.21
CA VAL A 131 -18.14 -4.85 -1.97
C VAL A 131 -17.95 -3.65 -2.91
N THR A 132 -17.17 -2.66 -2.50
CA THR A 132 -16.90 -1.45 -3.29
C THR A 132 -16.34 -1.76 -4.69
N TYR A 133 -15.60 -2.85 -4.86
CA TYR A 133 -15.01 -3.27 -6.13
C TYR A 133 -15.88 -4.25 -6.92
N LEU A 134 -16.86 -4.89 -6.27
CA LEU A 134 -17.63 -6.01 -6.84
C LEU A 134 -19.11 -5.68 -7.06
N LYS A 135 -19.66 -4.69 -6.35
CA LYS A 135 -21.07 -4.29 -6.46
C LYS A 135 -21.43 -3.89 -7.91
N GLY A 136 -22.54 -4.40 -8.37
CA GLY A 136 -23.06 -4.13 -9.73
C GLY A 136 -22.34 -4.87 -10.84
N LYS A 137 -21.49 -5.86 -10.52
CA LYS A 137 -20.78 -6.73 -11.44
C LYS A 137 -21.31 -8.16 -11.31
N THR A 138 -21.65 -8.77 -12.43
CA THR A 138 -22.10 -10.18 -12.50
C THR A 138 -21.01 -11.01 -13.15
N PHE A 139 -20.46 -11.96 -12.40
CA PHE A 139 -19.43 -12.88 -12.89
C PHE A 139 -20.07 -14.18 -13.36
N SER A 140 -19.62 -14.68 -14.51
CA SER A 140 -20.08 -15.95 -15.06
C SER A 140 -18.91 -16.74 -15.63
N LYS A 141 -18.90 -18.04 -15.35
CA LYS A 141 -17.97 -19.01 -15.93
C LYS A 141 -18.40 -19.34 -17.37
N VAL A 142 -17.48 -19.19 -18.32
CA VAL A 142 -17.68 -19.66 -19.71
C VAL A 142 -17.10 -21.05 -19.85
N ASP A 143 -15.87 -21.24 -19.37
CA ASP A 143 -15.16 -22.51 -19.25
C ASP A 143 -14.21 -22.45 -18.05
N ASP A 144 -13.37 -23.46 -17.80
CA ASP A 144 -12.46 -23.51 -16.65
C ASP A 144 -11.42 -22.39 -16.65
N HIS A 145 -11.18 -21.72 -17.78
CA HIS A 145 -10.16 -20.70 -17.95
C HIS A 145 -10.70 -19.42 -18.60
N THR A 146 -12.01 -19.22 -18.59
CA THR A 146 -12.64 -18.01 -19.13
C THR A 146 -13.77 -17.55 -18.23
N VAL A 147 -13.70 -16.28 -17.83
CA VAL A 147 -14.73 -15.61 -17.02
C VAL A 147 -15.22 -14.38 -17.76
N HIS A 148 -16.55 -14.20 -17.82
CA HIS A 148 -17.18 -12.97 -18.23
C HIS A 148 -17.61 -12.16 -17.01
N VAL A 149 -17.45 -10.84 -17.09
CA VAL A 149 -17.90 -9.88 -16.05
C VAL A 149 -18.80 -8.84 -16.71
N LYS A 150 -20.07 -8.84 -16.33
CA LYS A 150 -21.11 -7.96 -16.90
C LYS A 150 -21.50 -6.87 -15.92
N THR A 151 -21.76 -5.67 -16.45
CA THR A 151 -22.28 -4.50 -15.72
C THR A 151 -23.55 -3.96 -16.37
N ALA A 152 -24.32 -3.13 -15.67
CA ALA A 152 -25.53 -2.53 -16.19
C ALA A 152 -25.28 -1.42 -17.24
N ALA A 153 -24.09 -0.82 -17.24
CA ALA A 153 -23.63 0.24 -18.14
C ALA A 153 -22.14 0.05 -18.43
N PRO A 154 -21.58 0.70 -19.46
CA PRO A 154 -20.14 0.65 -19.78
C PRO A 154 -19.28 0.98 -18.56
N TYR A 155 -18.29 0.12 -18.25
CA TYR A 155 -17.46 0.24 -17.06
C TYR A 155 -15.96 0.06 -17.39
N PRO A 156 -15.26 1.13 -17.79
CA PRO A 156 -13.85 1.02 -18.21
C PRO A 156 -12.86 0.75 -17.06
N LEU A 157 -13.27 0.95 -15.80
CA LEU A 157 -12.44 0.71 -14.61
C LEU A 157 -12.43 -0.76 -14.16
N MET A 158 -13.04 -1.67 -14.92
CA MET A 158 -13.13 -3.08 -14.57
C MET A 158 -11.79 -3.72 -14.22
N PRO A 159 -10.72 -3.58 -15.03
CA PRO A 159 -9.42 -4.14 -14.67
C PRO A 159 -8.84 -3.55 -13.38
N ASN A 160 -9.02 -2.24 -13.17
CA ASN A 160 -8.53 -1.55 -11.98
C ASN A 160 -9.15 -2.13 -10.68
N ASP A 161 -10.46 -2.33 -10.65
CA ASP A 161 -11.13 -2.89 -9.46
C ASP A 161 -10.63 -4.30 -9.12
N LEU A 162 -10.33 -5.09 -10.15
CA LEU A 162 -9.90 -6.48 -10.01
C LEU A 162 -8.41 -6.64 -9.66
N THR A 163 -7.65 -5.55 -9.52
CA THR A 163 -6.29 -5.58 -8.96
C THR A 163 -6.29 -5.79 -7.44
N THR A 164 -7.35 -5.35 -6.77
CA THR A 164 -7.42 -5.32 -5.30
C THR A 164 -8.02 -6.59 -4.71
N VAL A 165 -8.96 -7.22 -5.41
CA VAL A 165 -9.64 -8.44 -4.94
C VAL A 165 -8.73 -9.65 -5.13
N LYS A 166 -8.27 -10.23 -4.03
CA LYS A 166 -7.39 -11.41 -4.04
C LYS A 166 -8.22 -12.67 -4.28
N ILE A 167 -7.78 -13.50 -5.22
CA ILE A 167 -8.46 -14.77 -5.52
C ILE A 167 -8.08 -15.81 -4.48
N ILE A 168 -9.07 -16.54 -3.97
CA ILE A 168 -8.92 -17.59 -2.96
C ILE A 168 -9.40 -18.94 -3.52
N SER A 169 -8.84 -20.02 -2.99
CA SER A 169 -9.26 -21.37 -3.35
C SER A 169 -10.69 -21.68 -2.88
N ALA A 170 -11.56 -22.06 -3.79
CA ALA A 170 -12.91 -22.53 -3.46
C ALA A 170 -12.87 -23.75 -2.54
N LYS A 171 -11.91 -24.67 -2.77
CA LYS A 171 -11.72 -25.87 -1.96
C LYS A 171 -11.31 -25.54 -0.51
N ALA A 172 -10.30 -24.67 -0.32
CA ALA A 172 -9.81 -24.32 1.01
C ALA A 172 -10.69 -23.28 1.73
N GLY A 173 -11.36 -22.42 0.96
CA GLY A 173 -12.20 -21.34 1.48
C GLY A 173 -13.65 -21.73 1.76
N LYS A 174 -14.10 -22.92 1.30
CA LYS A 174 -15.46 -23.40 1.57
C LYS A 174 -15.69 -23.49 3.07
N ASP A 175 -16.72 -22.80 3.55
CA ASP A 175 -17.11 -22.73 4.96
C ASP A 175 -16.03 -22.17 5.90
N ALA A 176 -14.94 -21.60 5.34
CA ALA A 176 -13.85 -21.07 6.14
C ALA A 176 -14.19 -19.70 6.75
N SER A 177 -14.01 -19.58 8.05
CA SER A 177 -14.10 -18.35 8.80
C SER A 177 -12.85 -17.48 8.63
N THR A 178 -12.91 -16.21 9.04
CA THR A 178 -11.72 -15.35 9.13
C THR A 178 -10.64 -15.96 10.04
N GLU A 179 -11.04 -16.67 11.11
CA GLU A 179 -10.11 -17.34 12.02
C GLU A 179 -9.40 -18.54 11.36
N ASP A 180 -10.07 -19.28 10.47
CA ASP A 180 -9.42 -20.33 9.68
C ASP A 180 -8.33 -19.75 8.74
N TYR A 181 -8.50 -18.52 8.25
CA TYR A 181 -7.43 -17.81 7.53
C TYR A 181 -6.33 -17.34 8.50
N ASN A 182 -6.67 -16.75 9.64
CA ASN A 182 -5.70 -16.26 10.62
C ASN A 182 -4.81 -17.37 11.17
N SER A 183 -5.34 -18.57 11.36
CA SER A 183 -4.59 -19.75 11.80
C SER A 183 -3.78 -20.45 10.69
N GLY A 184 -3.96 -20.04 9.43
CA GLY A 184 -3.30 -20.65 8.28
C GLY A 184 -4.05 -21.81 7.65
N LYS A 185 -5.08 -22.36 8.28
CA LYS A 185 -5.85 -23.52 7.80
C LYS A 185 -6.46 -23.26 6.40
N ALA A 186 -6.98 -22.06 6.15
CA ALA A 186 -7.55 -21.66 4.87
C ALA A 186 -6.63 -20.72 4.05
N THR A 187 -5.43 -20.40 4.54
CA THR A 187 -4.51 -19.47 3.89
C THR A 187 -3.71 -20.18 2.78
N ILE A 188 -4.46 -20.71 1.83
CA ILE A 188 -3.97 -21.42 0.64
C ILE A 188 -4.09 -20.47 -0.55
N GLY A 189 -2.97 -19.90 -0.99
CA GLY A 189 -2.90 -18.94 -2.09
C GLY A 189 -2.23 -19.50 -3.34
N THR A 190 -2.00 -18.61 -4.31
CA THR A 190 -1.26 -18.88 -5.55
C THR A 190 0.02 -18.04 -5.64
N GLY A 191 0.30 -17.23 -4.63
CA GLY A 191 1.36 -16.24 -4.62
C GLY A 191 2.77 -16.82 -4.48
N PRO A 192 3.80 -15.94 -4.51
CA PRO A 192 5.22 -16.32 -4.46
C PRO A 192 5.65 -16.89 -3.11
N TYR A 193 4.89 -16.66 -2.06
CA TYR A 193 5.15 -17.19 -0.72
C TYR A 193 3.95 -17.94 -0.16
N LYS A 194 4.21 -18.94 0.70
CA LYS A 194 3.24 -19.69 1.49
C LYS A 194 3.25 -19.17 2.92
N PHE A 195 2.10 -19.11 3.55
CA PHE A 195 1.96 -18.78 4.95
C PHE A 195 2.49 -19.92 5.84
N VAL A 196 3.23 -19.56 6.89
CA VAL A 196 3.74 -20.50 7.90
C VAL A 196 3.07 -20.23 9.25
N GLU A 197 3.23 -19.01 9.79
CA GLU A 197 2.62 -18.63 11.07
C GLU A 197 2.39 -17.12 11.16
N TRP A 198 1.48 -16.76 12.04
CA TRP A 198 1.28 -15.40 12.52
C TRP A 198 1.13 -15.40 14.05
N VAL A 199 2.06 -14.72 14.71
CA VAL A 199 1.99 -14.42 16.14
C VAL A 199 1.71 -12.92 16.28
N PRO A 200 0.46 -12.52 16.55
CA PRO A 200 0.07 -11.11 16.58
C PRO A 200 0.96 -10.27 17.50
N GLY A 201 1.47 -9.15 16.98
CA GLY A 201 2.37 -8.25 17.69
C GLY A 201 3.83 -8.67 17.74
N ASP A 202 4.17 -9.89 17.32
CA ASP A 202 5.54 -10.42 17.30
C ASP A 202 6.07 -10.63 15.87
N ARG A 203 5.46 -11.53 15.09
CA ARG A 203 5.94 -11.86 13.75
C ARG A 203 4.90 -12.50 12.85
N ILE A 204 5.18 -12.42 11.54
CA ILE A 204 4.55 -13.24 10.50
C ILE A 204 5.68 -13.94 9.76
N VAL A 205 5.56 -15.23 9.52
CA VAL A 205 6.56 -16.05 8.81
C VAL A 205 5.95 -16.59 7.53
N LEU A 206 6.65 -16.40 6.44
CA LEU A 206 6.34 -16.91 5.10
C LEU A 206 7.50 -17.75 4.59
N THR A 207 7.20 -18.80 3.81
CA THR A 207 8.20 -19.60 3.09
C THR A 207 7.96 -19.54 1.59
N ARG A 208 9.01 -19.65 0.78
CA ARG A 208 8.95 -19.56 -0.68
C ARG A 208 8.04 -20.61 -1.29
N ASN A 209 7.27 -20.22 -2.29
CA ASN A 209 6.53 -21.13 -3.16
C ASN A 209 7.37 -21.48 -4.39
N ASP A 210 8.06 -22.61 -4.39
CA ASP A 210 8.88 -23.06 -5.52
C ASP A 210 8.04 -23.43 -6.77
N SER A 211 6.71 -23.60 -6.62
CA SER A 211 5.78 -23.87 -7.70
C SER A 211 5.08 -22.59 -8.20
N TYR A 212 5.56 -21.40 -7.83
CA TYR A 212 4.99 -20.15 -8.27
C TYR A 212 5.08 -20.00 -9.81
N TYR A 213 3.99 -19.61 -10.45
CA TYR A 213 3.90 -19.44 -11.91
C TYR A 213 4.64 -18.22 -12.46
N GLY A 214 5.03 -17.30 -11.61
CA GLY A 214 5.80 -16.10 -11.97
C GLY A 214 7.29 -16.25 -11.72
N LYS A 215 7.98 -15.11 -11.58
CA LYS A 215 9.40 -15.11 -11.24
C LYS A 215 9.61 -15.67 -9.83
N LYS A 216 10.47 -16.67 -9.70
CA LYS A 216 10.82 -17.25 -8.40
C LYS A 216 11.32 -16.18 -7.44
N ALA A 217 10.81 -16.20 -6.23
CA ALA A 217 11.24 -15.30 -5.16
C ALA A 217 12.70 -15.61 -4.75
N VAL A 218 13.45 -14.57 -4.40
CA VAL A 218 14.88 -14.68 -4.07
C VAL A 218 15.09 -15.32 -2.70
N PHE A 219 14.34 -14.86 -1.69
CA PHE A 219 14.48 -15.28 -0.31
C PHE A 219 13.69 -16.56 -0.04
N ASP A 220 14.27 -17.48 0.73
CA ASP A 220 13.62 -18.73 1.09
C ASP A 220 12.53 -18.51 2.14
N ASN A 221 12.81 -17.67 3.13
CA ASN A 221 11.81 -17.26 4.12
C ASN A 221 11.73 -15.74 4.21
N VAL A 222 10.57 -15.25 4.64
CA VAL A 222 10.35 -13.84 4.97
C VAL A 222 9.76 -13.77 6.38
N ILE A 223 10.44 -13.03 7.27
CA ILE A 223 10.06 -12.83 8.66
C ILE A 223 9.69 -11.36 8.83
N MET A 224 8.40 -11.07 8.97
CA MET A 224 7.89 -9.72 9.14
C MET A 224 7.65 -9.43 10.62
N LYS A 225 8.31 -8.38 11.16
CA LYS A 225 8.22 -7.96 12.56
C LYS A 225 7.54 -6.59 12.67
N PRO A 226 6.43 -6.45 13.40
CA PRO A 226 5.81 -5.15 13.62
C PRO A 226 6.65 -4.32 14.62
N ILE A 227 7.25 -3.23 14.12
CA ILE A 227 8.03 -2.29 14.92
C ILE A 227 7.41 -0.89 14.75
N LYS A 228 6.43 -0.56 15.58
CA LYS A 228 5.59 0.64 15.43
C LYS A 228 6.37 1.96 15.53
N SER A 229 7.36 2.02 16.44
CA SER A 229 8.21 3.20 16.62
C SER A 229 9.18 3.38 15.45
N GLY A 230 9.17 4.54 14.80
CA GLY A 230 10.10 4.87 13.71
C GLY A 230 11.56 4.78 14.14
N PRO A 231 11.98 5.44 15.23
CA PRO A 231 13.33 5.33 15.75
C PRO A 231 13.74 3.89 16.07
N ALA A 232 12.86 3.07 16.67
CA ALA A 232 13.15 1.66 16.94
C ALA A 232 13.34 0.84 15.65
N ARG A 233 12.55 1.10 14.58
CA ARG A 233 12.73 0.45 13.28
C ARG A 233 14.08 0.78 12.66
N ILE A 234 14.50 2.04 12.72
CA ILE A 234 15.82 2.46 12.22
C ILE A 234 16.93 1.80 13.03
N SER A 235 16.81 1.78 14.36
CA SER A 235 17.81 1.11 15.22
C SER A 235 17.93 -0.37 14.89
N ALA A 236 16.81 -1.07 14.68
CA ALA A 236 16.80 -2.48 14.30
C ALA A 236 17.47 -2.72 12.93
N LEU A 237 17.25 -1.81 11.94
CA LEU A 237 17.93 -1.89 10.65
C LEU A 237 19.44 -1.68 10.79
N LEU A 238 19.87 -0.64 11.51
CA LEU A 238 21.29 -0.33 11.69
C LEU A 238 22.03 -1.38 12.54
N ALA A 239 21.34 -2.06 13.45
CA ALA A 239 21.89 -3.16 14.23
C ALA A 239 21.92 -4.48 13.46
N GLY A 240 21.25 -4.58 12.30
CA GLY A 240 21.13 -5.83 11.55
C GLY A 240 20.10 -6.80 12.14
N ASP A 241 19.19 -6.36 13.00
CA ASP A 241 18.07 -7.17 13.50
C ASP A 241 17.00 -7.40 12.42
N VAL A 242 16.91 -6.45 11.47
CA VAL A 242 16.09 -6.55 10.26
C VAL A 242 16.91 -6.07 9.05
N ASP A 243 16.58 -6.59 7.87
CA ASP A 243 17.29 -6.31 6.62
C ASP A 243 16.57 -5.23 5.79
N PHE A 244 15.29 -5.03 6.06
CA PHE A 244 14.45 -4.06 5.38
C PHE A 244 13.47 -3.43 6.38
N ILE A 245 13.19 -2.14 6.22
CA ILE A 245 12.11 -1.45 6.94
C ILE A 245 11.20 -0.70 5.99
N ASP A 246 9.92 -0.68 6.28
CA ASP A 246 8.97 0.22 5.63
C ASP A 246 8.90 1.57 6.36
N SER A 247 8.32 2.59 5.71
CA SER A 247 7.94 3.86 6.35
C SER A 247 9.07 4.54 7.14
N VAL A 248 10.17 4.85 6.46
CA VAL A 248 11.28 5.63 7.02
C VAL A 248 10.77 7.01 7.47
N PRO A 249 11.04 7.45 8.73
CA PRO A 249 10.70 8.81 9.17
C PRO A 249 11.41 9.87 8.32
N PRO A 250 10.72 10.93 7.87
CA PRO A 250 11.31 11.94 7.00
C PRO A 250 12.61 12.55 7.50
N LEU A 251 12.70 12.83 8.80
CA LEU A 251 13.89 13.40 9.45
C LEU A 251 15.14 12.52 9.31
N ASP A 252 14.98 11.23 9.14
CA ASP A 252 16.09 10.28 9.03
C ASP A 252 16.51 9.99 7.59
N VAL A 253 15.71 10.37 6.60
CA VAL A 253 15.94 10.07 5.18
C VAL A 253 17.29 10.62 4.70
N ALA A 254 17.62 11.88 5.04
CA ALA A 254 18.88 12.50 4.61
C ALA A 254 20.10 11.77 5.21
N ARG A 255 20.02 11.38 6.47
CA ARG A 255 21.09 10.65 7.17
C ARG A 255 21.28 9.24 6.61
N LEU A 256 20.18 8.51 6.39
CA LEU A 256 20.24 7.13 5.88
C LEU A 256 20.70 7.07 4.43
N LYS A 257 20.44 8.09 3.61
CA LYS A 257 20.98 8.20 2.24
C LYS A 257 22.51 8.34 2.17
N GLN A 258 23.16 8.75 3.25
CA GLN A 258 24.61 8.91 3.32
C GLN A 258 25.33 7.64 3.78
N ASP A 259 24.60 6.62 4.17
CA ASP A 259 25.17 5.32 4.58
C ASP A 259 25.28 4.41 3.36
N ASP A 260 26.51 4.15 2.90
CA ASP A 260 26.83 3.35 1.73
C ASP A 260 26.37 1.87 1.86
N LYS A 261 26.03 1.42 3.06
CA LYS A 261 25.53 0.06 3.32
C LYS A 261 24.01 -0.04 3.11
N LEU A 262 23.33 1.09 2.95
CA LEU A 262 21.88 1.16 2.86
C LEU A 262 21.45 1.62 1.46
N GLN A 263 20.37 1.03 0.97
CA GLN A 263 19.66 1.51 -0.21
C GLN A 263 18.29 2.04 0.20
N LEU A 264 17.98 3.28 -0.17
CA LEU A 264 16.69 3.89 0.07
C LEU A 264 15.88 3.93 -1.23
N SER A 265 14.71 3.26 -1.23
CA SER A 265 13.73 3.34 -2.30
C SER A 265 12.59 4.27 -1.89
N SER A 266 12.24 5.23 -2.74
CA SER A 266 11.15 6.17 -2.49
C SER A 266 10.47 6.57 -3.80
N GLY A 267 9.17 6.85 -3.72
CA GLY A 267 8.39 7.30 -4.86
C GLY A 267 7.07 7.93 -4.43
N PRO A 268 6.37 8.61 -5.35
CA PRO A 268 5.04 9.13 -5.09
C PRO A 268 4.08 7.96 -4.83
N SER A 269 3.28 8.06 -3.78
CA SER A 269 2.23 7.09 -3.48
C SER A 269 0.88 7.58 -4.00
N ASN A 270 -0.08 6.69 -4.16
CA ASN A 270 -1.46 7.04 -4.48
C ASN A 270 -2.22 7.67 -3.30
N ARG A 271 -1.53 8.04 -2.22
CA ARG A 271 -2.13 8.69 -1.06
C ARG A 271 -1.99 10.19 -1.16
N VAL A 272 -3.12 10.90 -1.14
CA VAL A 272 -3.19 12.34 -1.08
C VAL A 272 -3.68 12.77 0.30
N ILE A 273 -3.02 13.75 0.91
CA ILE A 273 -3.50 14.45 2.10
C ILE A 273 -4.23 15.70 1.62
N TYR A 274 -5.47 15.85 2.00
CA TYR A 274 -6.33 16.95 1.58
C TYR A 274 -7.23 17.43 2.71
N LEU A 275 -7.70 18.67 2.62
CA LEU A 275 -8.74 19.19 3.50
C LEU A 275 -10.11 18.81 2.94
N HIS A 276 -10.86 18.03 3.71
CA HIS A 276 -12.26 17.75 3.45
C HIS A 276 -13.13 18.82 4.14
N MET A 277 -13.78 19.66 3.34
CA MET A 277 -14.56 20.79 3.84
C MET A 277 -16.05 20.46 3.81
N ASP A 278 -16.76 20.75 4.90
CA ASP A 278 -18.23 20.60 4.98
C ASP A 278 -18.90 21.62 4.06
N GLN A 279 -19.36 21.16 2.90
CA GLN A 279 -20.04 21.98 1.89
C GLN A 279 -21.56 21.77 1.90
N PHE A 280 -22.07 20.96 2.82
CA PHE A 280 -23.45 20.48 2.81
C PHE A 280 -24.32 21.17 3.88
N ARG A 281 -23.82 21.28 5.12
CA ARG A 281 -24.60 21.83 6.24
C ARG A 281 -24.67 23.35 6.16
N GLU A 282 -25.86 23.94 6.39
CA GLU A 282 -26.00 25.39 6.49
C GLU A 282 -25.23 25.98 7.69
N ALA A 283 -25.16 25.22 8.79
CA ALA A 283 -24.31 25.53 9.95
C ALA A 283 -23.38 24.34 10.20
N SER A 284 -22.06 24.54 10.07
CA SER A 284 -21.07 23.51 10.37
C SER A 284 -20.75 23.52 11.87
N PRO A 285 -20.70 22.36 12.54
CA PRO A 285 -20.46 22.28 14.00
C PRO A 285 -19.06 22.74 14.42
N HIS A 286 -18.14 22.88 13.46
CA HIS A 286 -16.74 23.24 13.69
C HIS A 286 -16.35 24.60 13.10
N VAL A 287 -17.36 25.43 12.80
CA VAL A 287 -17.19 26.79 12.28
C VAL A 287 -18.09 27.75 13.08
N GLN A 288 -17.52 28.87 13.52
CA GLN A 288 -18.20 29.89 14.33
C GLN A 288 -17.77 31.28 13.88
N ALA A 289 -18.57 32.28 14.18
CA ALA A 289 -18.13 33.68 14.10
C ALA A 289 -16.98 33.94 15.06
N LYS A 290 -16.22 35.00 14.85
CA LYS A 290 -15.06 35.34 15.71
C LYS A 290 -15.41 35.50 17.18
N ASP A 291 -16.61 36.02 17.46
CA ASP A 291 -17.13 36.14 18.84
C ASP A 291 -17.63 34.84 19.45
N GLY A 292 -17.65 33.75 18.66
CA GLY A 292 -18.15 32.43 19.05
C GLY A 292 -19.61 32.19 18.74
N GLY A 293 -20.31 33.17 18.13
CA GLY A 293 -21.69 33.04 17.70
C GLY A 293 -21.86 32.09 16.51
N ALA A 294 -23.13 31.73 16.26
CA ALA A 294 -23.50 30.96 15.07
C ALA A 294 -23.28 31.80 13.80
N ILE A 295 -22.81 31.13 12.74
CA ILE A 295 -22.60 31.75 11.43
C ILE A 295 -23.07 30.80 10.33
N LYS A 296 -23.57 31.37 9.23
CA LYS A 296 -23.80 30.55 8.03
C LYS A 296 -22.48 29.95 7.57
N ASN A 297 -22.51 28.69 7.22
CA ASN A 297 -21.30 27.94 6.88
C ASN A 297 -20.51 28.56 5.71
N PRO A 298 -19.35 29.19 5.96
CA PRO A 298 -18.54 29.82 4.92
C PRO A 298 -17.98 28.83 3.89
N LEU A 299 -17.84 27.57 4.27
CA LEU A 299 -17.27 26.52 3.41
C LEU A 299 -18.20 26.13 2.25
N MET A 300 -19.48 26.55 2.28
CA MET A 300 -20.40 26.42 1.14
C MET A 300 -20.04 27.37 0.00
N ASP A 301 -19.38 28.51 0.28
CA ASP A 301 -18.96 29.46 -0.74
C ASP A 301 -17.65 29.03 -1.41
N VAL A 302 -17.68 28.90 -2.72
CA VAL A 302 -16.50 28.49 -3.50
C VAL A 302 -15.34 29.48 -3.37
N ARG A 303 -15.62 30.78 -3.14
CA ARG A 303 -14.60 31.81 -2.94
C ARG A 303 -13.82 31.58 -1.65
N VAL A 304 -14.50 31.18 -0.58
CA VAL A 304 -13.88 30.81 0.70
C VAL A 304 -13.00 29.55 0.53
N ARG A 305 -13.48 28.51 -0.17
CA ARG A 305 -12.67 27.31 -0.43
C ARG A 305 -11.42 27.61 -1.27
N LYS A 306 -11.53 28.49 -2.27
CA LYS A 306 -10.38 28.99 -3.03
C LYS A 306 -9.43 29.81 -2.18
N ALA A 307 -9.95 30.66 -1.29
CA ALA A 307 -9.14 31.42 -0.34
C ALA A 307 -8.32 30.48 0.55
N ILE A 308 -8.94 29.44 1.10
CA ILE A 308 -8.26 28.38 1.87
C ILE A 308 -7.15 27.73 1.03
N SER A 309 -7.40 27.42 -0.24
CA SER A 309 -6.39 26.81 -1.11
C SER A 309 -5.20 27.74 -1.37
N HIS A 310 -5.45 29.03 -1.66
CA HIS A 310 -4.40 30.04 -1.85
C HIS A 310 -3.62 30.38 -0.56
N ALA A 311 -4.25 30.20 0.61
CA ALA A 311 -3.60 30.42 1.90
C ALA A 311 -2.54 29.33 2.21
N ILE A 312 -2.62 28.14 1.58
CA ILE A 312 -1.76 27.01 1.90
C ILE A 312 -0.47 27.05 1.09
N ASN A 313 0.64 27.32 1.77
CA ASN A 313 1.98 27.22 1.19
C ASN A 313 2.44 25.75 1.14
N ARG A 314 2.10 25.07 0.05
CA ARG A 314 2.43 23.65 -0.16
C ARG A 314 3.93 23.41 -0.26
N ASP A 315 4.69 24.37 -0.82
CA ASP A 315 6.15 24.29 -0.88
C ASP A 315 6.78 24.29 0.51
N ALA A 316 6.28 25.14 1.40
CA ALA A 316 6.75 25.20 2.79
C ALA A 316 6.39 23.91 3.55
N ILE A 317 5.21 23.32 3.33
CA ILE A 317 4.83 22.02 3.92
C ILE A 317 5.77 20.93 3.42
N VAL A 318 6.01 20.83 2.11
CA VAL A 318 6.92 19.84 1.53
C VAL A 318 8.33 20.00 2.10
N ALA A 319 8.87 21.23 2.11
CA ALA A 319 10.25 21.47 2.51
C ALA A 319 10.48 21.31 4.02
N ARG A 320 9.56 21.82 4.88
CA ARG A 320 9.80 21.98 6.32
C ARG A 320 9.06 20.99 7.20
N VAL A 321 7.88 20.51 6.77
CA VAL A 321 7.08 19.53 7.51
C VAL A 321 7.39 18.13 7.04
N MET A 322 7.60 17.97 5.73
CA MET A 322 7.80 16.68 5.07
C MET A 322 9.26 16.41 4.68
N GLU A 323 10.20 17.29 5.02
CA GLU A 323 11.64 17.12 4.75
C GLU A 323 11.95 16.76 3.28
N GLY A 324 11.15 17.29 2.35
CA GLY A 324 11.30 17.04 0.91
C GLY A 324 10.78 15.69 0.42
N VAL A 325 10.20 14.84 1.28
CA VAL A 325 9.72 13.49 0.87
C VAL A 325 8.28 13.48 0.36
N ALA A 326 7.66 14.62 0.18
CA ALA A 326 6.31 14.74 -0.37
C ALA A 326 6.31 15.49 -1.71
N VAL A 327 5.23 15.34 -2.45
CA VAL A 327 4.97 16.05 -3.72
C VAL A 327 3.68 16.86 -3.57
N LYS A 328 3.67 18.08 -4.12
CA LYS A 328 2.45 18.90 -4.16
C LYS A 328 1.40 18.25 -5.03
N ALA A 329 0.15 18.22 -4.56
CA ALA A 329 -0.98 17.65 -5.29
C ALA A 329 -1.99 18.73 -5.69
N GLY A 330 -2.39 18.75 -6.96
CA GLY A 330 -3.50 19.55 -7.49
C GLY A 330 -4.75 18.71 -7.76
N GLN A 331 -4.65 17.39 -7.59
CA GLN A 331 -5.72 16.43 -7.81
C GLN A 331 -5.51 15.19 -6.92
N LEU A 332 -6.48 14.26 -6.92
CA LEU A 332 -6.47 13.10 -6.01
C LEU A 332 -5.47 12.00 -6.39
N LEU A 333 -4.88 12.06 -7.58
CA LEU A 333 -3.89 11.07 -8.04
C LEU A 333 -2.58 11.78 -8.40
N PRO A 334 -1.43 11.16 -8.16
CA PRO A 334 -0.13 11.70 -8.55
C PRO A 334 0.12 11.59 -10.06
N ALA A 335 1.04 12.38 -10.57
CA ALA A 335 1.46 12.31 -11.96
C ALA A 335 1.94 10.90 -12.36
N GLY A 336 1.61 10.46 -13.58
CA GLY A 336 1.93 9.13 -14.09
C GLY A 336 0.86 8.06 -13.81
N PHE A 337 -0.13 8.34 -12.95
CA PHE A 337 -1.21 7.40 -12.67
C PHE A 337 -2.34 7.53 -13.70
N HIS A 338 -3.08 6.44 -13.90
CA HIS A 338 -4.23 6.44 -14.81
C HIS A 338 -5.32 7.41 -14.33
N GLY A 339 -5.86 8.22 -15.25
CA GLY A 339 -6.91 9.20 -14.94
C GLY A 339 -6.41 10.56 -14.46
N VAL A 340 -5.09 10.79 -14.43
CA VAL A 340 -4.49 12.08 -14.09
C VAL A 340 -4.64 13.07 -15.24
N SER A 341 -4.99 14.33 -14.92
CA SER A 341 -5.03 15.44 -15.86
C SER A 341 -3.82 16.37 -15.68
N GLU A 342 -3.04 16.58 -16.72
CA GLU A 342 -1.92 17.53 -16.71
C GLU A 342 -2.37 18.99 -16.51
N LYS A 343 -3.66 19.29 -16.75
CA LYS A 343 -4.26 20.63 -16.56
C LYS A 343 -4.59 20.95 -15.10
N MET A 344 -4.67 19.95 -14.23
CA MET A 344 -5.02 20.11 -12.80
C MET A 344 -3.76 20.24 -11.95
N THR A 345 -3.23 21.47 -11.90
CA THR A 345 -2.05 21.82 -11.10
C THR A 345 -2.48 22.32 -9.70
N PRO A 346 -1.61 22.24 -8.67
CA PRO A 346 -1.85 22.87 -7.37
C PRO A 346 -2.04 24.38 -7.52
N ASP A 347 -3.00 24.94 -6.76
CA ASP A 347 -3.15 26.40 -6.67
C ASP A 347 -1.87 27.03 -6.13
N ALA A 348 -1.51 28.19 -6.67
CA ALA A 348 -0.40 28.97 -6.17
C ALA A 348 -0.66 29.48 -4.74
N TYR A 349 0.37 29.54 -3.92
CA TYR A 349 0.32 30.23 -2.64
C TYR A 349 0.25 31.73 -2.87
N ASP A 350 -0.88 32.33 -2.51
CA ASP A 350 -1.15 33.75 -2.64
C ASP A 350 -2.07 34.23 -1.49
N PRO A 351 -1.49 34.61 -0.35
CA PRO A 351 -2.26 35.05 0.81
C PRO A 351 -3.03 36.35 0.58
N ASP A 352 -2.62 37.19 -0.36
CA ASP A 352 -3.33 38.45 -0.64
C ASP A 352 -4.57 38.18 -1.50
N ALA A 353 -4.46 37.31 -2.51
CA ALA A 353 -5.63 36.79 -3.20
C ALA A 353 -6.58 36.06 -2.26
N ALA A 354 -6.06 35.29 -1.30
CA ALA A 354 -6.89 34.61 -0.29
C ALA A 354 -7.71 35.63 0.55
N LYS A 355 -7.07 36.69 1.08
CA LYS A 355 -7.74 37.75 1.84
C LYS A 355 -8.80 38.46 1.01
N LYS A 356 -8.48 38.76 -0.27
CA LYS A 356 -9.43 39.38 -1.19
C LYS A 356 -10.65 38.49 -1.41
N LEU A 357 -10.48 37.21 -1.66
CA LEU A 357 -11.56 36.24 -1.84
C LEU A 357 -12.44 36.11 -0.59
N MET A 358 -11.83 36.15 0.61
CA MET A 358 -12.56 36.19 1.89
C MET A 358 -13.43 37.44 2.00
N ALA A 359 -12.89 38.61 1.68
CA ALA A 359 -13.64 39.88 1.69
C ALA A 359 -14.77 39.86 0.65
N ASP A 360 -14.50 39.45 -0.59
CA ASP A 360 -15.48 39.34 -1.67
C ASP A 360 -16.64 38.36 -1.33
N ALA A 361 -16.36 37.36 -0.47
CA ALA A 361 -17.35 36.42 0.04
C ALA A 361 -18.14 36.93 1.25
N GLY A 362 -17.79 38.10 1.79
CA GLY A 362 -18.42 38.67 2.97
C GLY A 362 -17.83 38.23 4.30
N TYR A 363 -16.64 37.59 4.28
CA TYR A 363 -15.92 37.10 5.45
C TYR A 363 -14.58 37.81 5.64
N GLY A 364 -14.49 39.12 5.29
CA GLY A 364 -13.28 39.93 5.43
C GLY A 364 -12.74 39.99 6.87
N ASP A 365 -13.64 39.99 7.86
CA ASP A 365 -13.28 39.92 9.29
C ASP A 365 -12.84 38.50 9.72
N GLY A 366 -13.06 37.49 8.88
CA GLY A 366 -12.75 36.09 9.13
C GLY A 366 -13.74 35.36 10.03
N PHE A 367 -13.41 34.16 10.44
CA PHE A 367 -14.22 33.28 11.28
C PHE A 367 -13.32 32.28 12.04
N LYS A 368 -13.89 31.58 13.03
CA LYS A 368 -13.22 30.47 13.74
C LYS A 368 -13.50 29.14 13.05
N MET A 369 -12.49 28.28 12.96
CA MET A 369 -12.63 26.94 12.42
C MET A 369 -11.71 25.94 13.13
N THR A 370 -12.19 24.71 13.37
CA THR A 370 -11.33 23.63 13.88
C THR A 370 -10.92 22.69 12.75
N VAL A 371 -9.62 22.49 12.60
CA VAL A 371 -9.04 21.50 11.71
C VAL A 371 -8.86 20.19 12.47
N HIS A 372 -9.57 19.15 12.07
CA HIS A 372 -9.44 17.81 12.63
C HIS A 372 -8.47 16.96 11.80
N GLY A 373 -7.68 16.14 12.47
CA GLY A 373 -6.75 15.22 11.80
C GLY A 373 -6.41 14.00 12.64
N PRO A 374 -5.95 12.91 12.01
CA PRO A 374 -5.34 11.80 12.76
C PRO A 374 -3.93 12.21 13.22
N ASN A 375 -3.39 11.45 14.21
CA ASN A 375 -2.02 11.63 14.70
C ASN A 375 -1.17 10.35 14.64
N ASP A 376 -1.74 9.28 14.08
CA ASP A 376 -1.09 7.96 13.97
C ASP A 376 -1.34 7.28 12.62
N ARG A 377 -1.81 8.02 11.61
CA ARG A 377 -2.22 7.45 10.31
C ARG A 377 -1.28 7.77 9.16
N TYR A 378 -0.95 9.04 8.99
CA TYR A 378 -0.13 9.54 7.89
C TYR A 378 1.25 9.97 8.37
N ILE A 379 2.16 10.23 7.43
CA ILE A 379 3.46 10.80 7.76
C ILE A 379 3.24 12.24 8.23
N ASN A 380 3.71 12.57 9.44
CA ASN A 380 3.63 13.90 10.05
C ASN A 380 2.22 14.53 10.04
N ASP A 381 1.17 13.73 10.15
CA ASP A 381 -0.24 14.17 10.06
C ASP A 381 -0.60 15.29 11.04
N ALA A 382 -0.26 15.17 12.31
CA ALA A 382 -0.48 16.24 13.29
C ALA A 382 0.27 17.53 12.93
N LYS A 383 1.54 17.44 12.52
CA LYS A 383 2.34 18.60 12.12
C LYS A 383 1.81 19.30 10.86
N ILE A 384 1.25 18.51 9.92
CA ILE A 384 0.56 19.08 8.74
C ILE A 384 -0.67 19.86 9.18
N ALA A 385 -1.50 19.33 10.08
CA ALA A 385 -2.68 20.04 10.59
C ALA A 385 -2.32 21.35 11.31
N GLU A 386 -1.26 21.33 12.14
CA GLU A 386 -0.72 22.51 12.81
C GLU A 386 -0.21 23.56 11.82
N ALA A 387 0.53 23.15 10.79
CA ALA A 387 1.01 24.05 9.74
C ALA A 387 -0.14 24.69 8.96
N LEU A 388 -1.18 23.91 8.63
CA LEU A 388 -2.39 24.40 7.97
C LEU A 388 -3.10 25.46 8.81
N ALA A 389 -3.33 25.21 10.10
CA ALA A 389 -3.97 26.17 10.99
C ALA A 389 -3.21 27.49 11.07
N GLN A 390 -1.88 27.43 11.20
CA GLN A 390 -1.04 28.64 11.19
C GLN A 390 -1.14 29.43 9.88
N MET A 391 -1.21 28.75 8.74
CA MET A 391 -1.36 29.40 7.43
C MET A 391 -2.74 30.05 7.27
N LEU A 392 -3.80 29.39 7.71
CA LEU A 392 -5.18 29.87 7.68
C LEU A 392 -5.37 31.10 8.58
N THR A 393 -4.72 31.12 9.76
CA THR A 393 -4.76 32.26 10.67
C THR A 393 -4.18 33.54 10.04
N ARG A 394 -3.17 33.43 9.17
CA ARG A 394 -2.58 34.59 8.46
C ARG A 394 -3.53 35.27 7.47
N VAL A 395 -4.56 34.59 7.03
CA VAL A 395 -5.57 35.13 6.09
C VAL A 395 -6.91 35.43 6.79
N GLY A 396 -6.94 35.43 8.13
CA GLY A 396 -8.09 35.85 8.92
C GLY A 396 -8.97 34.72 9.44
N ILE A 397 -8.68 33.46 9.10
CA ILE A 397 -9.38 32.30 9.64
C ILE A 397 -8.71 31.88 10.94
N ASP A 398 -9.37 32.11 12.09
CA ASP A 398 -8.88 31.69 13.41
C ASP A 398 -9.01 30.16 13.53
N ALA A 399 -7.95 29.47 13.10
CA ALA A 399 -7.95 28.01 12.96
C ALA A 399 -7.30 27.35 14.19
N SER A 400 -8.06 26.52 14.89
CA SER A 400 -7.58 25.61 15.92
C SER A 400 -7.33 24.21 15.36
N VAL A 401 -6.57 23.38 16.07
CA VAL A 401 -6.27 22.00 15.67
C VAL A 401 -6.71 21.04 16.74
N GLU A 402 -7.42 19.99 16.34
CA GLU A 402 -7.73 18.85 17.19
C GLU A 402 -7.27 17.57 16.49
N THR A 403 -6.22 16.92 17.00
CA THR A 403 -5.73 15.64 16.47
C THR A 403 -6.08 14.48 17.39
N MET A 404 -6.32 13.32 16.80
CA MET A 404 -6.78 12.13 17.53
C MET A 404 -6.31 10.83 16.85
N PRO A 405 -6.31 9.69 17.56
CA PRO A 405 -6.05 8.40 16.94
C PRO A 405 -6.99 8.12 15.75
N LYS A 406 -6.47 7.47 14.70
CA LYS A 406 -7.21 7.19 13.45
C LYS A 406 -8.56 6.52 13.66
N SER A 407 -8.69 5.64 14.66
CA SER A 407 -9.95 4.95 14.98
C SER A 407 -11.04 5.92 15.45
N VAL A 408 -10.67 6.97 16.16
CA VAL A 408 -11.57 8.05 16.59
C VAL A 408 -11.83 9.02 15.43
N TYR A 409 -10.74 9.40 14.73
CA TYR A 409 -10.81 10.35 13.62
C TYR A 409 -11.76 9.88 12.52
N PHE A 410 -11.62 8.67 12.01
CA PHE A 410 -12.48 8.18 10.93
C PHE A 410 -13.93 8.00 11.36
N LYS A 411 -14.18 7.65 12.62
CA LYS A 411 -15.55 7.61 13.14
C LYS A 411 -16.20 9.01 13.21
N ARG A 412 -15.41 10.06 13.48
CA ARG A 412 -15.88 11.46 13.51
C ARG A 412 -16.05 12.03 12.10
N ALA A 413 -15.19 11.65 11.15
CA ALA A 413 -15.15 12.19 9.79
C ALA A 413 -16.10 11.49 8.81
N SER A 414 -16.72 10.39 9.22
CA SER A 414 -17.76 9.65 8.48
C SER A 414 -19.13 10.04 8.95
#